data_f57af86790a4d381485a4e159311992d
#
_entry.id   f57af86790a4d381485a4e159311992d
#
_cell.length_a   1.000
_cell.length_b   1.000
_cell.length_c   1.000
_cell.angle_alpha   90.00
_cell.angle_beta   90.00
_cell.angle_gamma   90.00
#
_symmetry.space_group_name_H-M   'P 1'
#
loop_
_entity.id
_entity.type
_entity.pdbx_description
1 polymer ?
#
loop_
_entity_poly.entity_id
_entity_poly.type
_entity_poly.pdbx_seq_one_letter_code
_entity_poly.pdbx_strand_id
1 'polypeptide(L)'
;MQTPKQTNEWDYIIIGAGTAGCVLANRLASNKKLNILLIEAGYQDKSLKIKIPALQPLVFGNKKFDWCYKANPDATRDNISHIWPAGKVWGGSSSLNGMIY
;
A
#
# COMPACT_ATOMS: atom_id res chain seq x y z
N MET A 1 -0.44 -30.90 15.45
CA MET A 1 -0.34 -29.48 15.01
C MET A 1 0.67 -28.80 15.92
N GLN A 2 1.83 -28.45 15.41
CA GLN A 2 2.79 -27.66 16.17
C GLN A 2 2.29 -26.21 16.17
N THR A 3 2.02 -25.67 17.35
CA THR A 3 1.83 -24.24 17.56
C THR A 3 3.07 -23.51 17.03
N PRO A 4 2.93 -22.49 16.15
CA PRO A 4 4.10 -21.75 15.71
C PRO A 4 4.78 -21.14 16.93
N LYS A 5 6.08 -21.39 17.09
CA LYS A 5 6.91 -20.69 18.07
C LYS A 5 6.74 -19.19 17.79
N GLN A 6 6.19 -18.46 18.73
CA GLN A 6 6.23 -17.00 18.75
C GLN A 6 7.70 -16.61 18.99
N THR A 7 8.48 -16.56 17.94
CA THR A 7 9.81 -15.96 17.97
C THR A 7 9.60 -14.48 17.72
N ASN A 8 10.03 -13.63 18.66
CA ASN A 8 10.10 -12.18 18.45
C ASN A 8 11.27 -11.80 17.52
N GLU A 9 11.81 -12.77 16.77
CA GLU A 9 12.94 -12.61 15.87
C GLU A 9 12.46 -12.77 14.43
N TRP A 10 12.78 -11.77 13.61
CA TRP A 10 12.41 -11.72 12.20
C TRP A 10 13.67 -11.76 11.35
N ASP A 11 13.74 -12.66 10.38
CA ASP A 11 14.84 -12.70 9.40
C ASP A 11 14.75 -11.50 8.46
N TYR A 12 13.51 -11.07 8.11
CA TYR A 12 13.26 -9.90 7.28
C TYR A 12 12.08 -9.10 7.82
N ILE A 13 12.25 -7.77 7.78
CA ILE A 13 11.17 -6.81 8.04
C ILE A 13 10.96 -6.02 6.76
N ILE A 14 9.76 -6.11 6.17
CA ILE A 14 9.36 -5.39 4.96
C ILE A 14 8.43 -4.26 5.37
N ILE A 15 8.78 -3.04 5.01
CA ILE A 15 7.99 -1.86 5.33
C ILE A 15 7.22 -1.43 4.09
N GLY A 16 5.89 -1.48 4.19
CA GLY A 16 4.93 -1.18 3.14
C GLY A 16 4.45 -2.41 2.38
N ALA A 17 3.14 -2.67 2.42
CA ALA A 17 2.46 -3.70 1.64
C ALA A 17 1.96 -3.16 0.29
N GLY A 18 2.74 -2.31 -0.35
CA GLY A 18 2.53 -1.89 -1.74
C GLY A 18 2.94 -2.98 -2.73
N THR A 19 2.94 -2.66 -4.02
CA THR A 19 3.25 -3.61 -5.11
C THR A 19 4.57 -4.35 -4.88
N ALA A 20 5.65 -3.61 -4.59
CA ALA A 20 6.98 -4.20 -4.37
C ALA A 20 7.04 -5.04 -3.10
N GLY A 21 6.51 -4.50 -1.98
CA GLY A 21 6.52 -5.20 -0.69
C GLY A 21 5.72 -6.49 -0.70
N CYS A 22 4.56 -6.51 -1.35
CA CYS A 22 3.75 -7.72 -1.52
C CYS A 22 4.48 -8.80 -2.32
N VAL A 23 5.15 -8.43 -3.42
CA VAL A 23 5.95 -9.37 -4.23
C VAL A 23 7.11 -9.93 -3.43
N LEU A 24 7.84 -9.05 -2.73
CA LEU A 24 8.99 -9.46 -1.91
C LEU A 24 8.57 -10.38 -0.77
N ALA A 25 7.51 -10.01 -0.04
CA ALA A 25 6.96 -10.85 1.04
C ALA A 25 6.55 -12.23 0.53
N ASN A 26 5.83 -12.28 -0.60
CA ASN A 26 5.41 -13.55 -1.20
C ASN A 26 6.60 -14.43 -1.58
N ARG A 27 7.63 -13.87 -2.22
CA ARG A 27 8.82 -14.60 -2.64
C ARG A 27 9.62 -15.13 -1.47
N LEU A 28 9.87 -14.31 -0.45
CA LEU A 28 10.60 -14.72 0.74
C LEU A 28 9.83 -15.76 1.57
N ALA A 29 8.51 -15.59 1.71
CA ALA A 29 7.65 -16.52 2.46
C ALA A 29 7.53 -17.91 1.82
N SER A 30 8.00 -18.10 0.57
CA SER A 30 8.11 -19.40 -0.05
C SER A 30 9.12 -20.30 0.68
N ASN A 31 10.14 -19.70 1.29
CA ASN A 31 11.06 -20.40 2.17
C ASN A 31 10.49 -20.49 3.58
N LYS A 32 9.96 -21.66 3.95
CA LYS A 32 9.33 -21.92 5.26
C LYS A 32 10.26 -21.82 6.46
N LYS A 33 11.55 -21.67 6.24
CA LYS A 33 12.56 -21.47 7.31
C LYS A 33 12.70 -20.01 7.70
N LEU A 34 12.17 -19.07 6.91
CA LEU A 34 12.25 -17.63 7.15
C LEU A 34 11.03 -17.11 7.91
N ASN A 35 11.28 -16.28 8.91
CA ASN A 35 10.28 -15.49 9.60
C ASN A 35 10.25 -14.09 8.99
N ILE A 36 9.13 -13.71 8.40
CA ILE A 36 8.99 -12.46 7.68
C ILE A 36 7.90 -11.61 8.31
N LEU A 37 8.23 -10.38 8.65
CA LEU A 37 7.29 -9.37 9.10
C LEU A 37 7.01 -8.37 7.97
N LEU A 38 5.76 -8.25 7.56
CA LEU A 38 5.30 -7.21 6.65
C LEU A 38 4.50 -6.18 7.44
N ILE A 39 4.97 -4.94 7.43
CA ILE A 39 4.34 -3.81 8.15
C ILE A 39 3.69 -2.89 7.13
N GLU A 40 2.42 -2.56 7.34
CA GLU A 40 1.66 -1.64 6.50
C GLU A 40 0.96 -0.59 7.37
N ALA A 41 1.03 0.68 6.95
CA ALA A 41 0.39 1.79 7.64
C ALA A 41 -1.11 1.88 7.40
N GLY A 42 -1.57 1.34 6.27
CA GLY A 42 -2.95 1.39 5.84
C GLY A 42 -3.80 0.21 6.30
N TYR A 43 -5.07 0.28 5.97
CA TYR A 43 -6.04 -0.77 6.28
C TYR A 43 -6.03 -1.86 5.21
N GLN A 44 -6.73 -2.96 5.50
CA GLN A 44 -6.99 -3.99 4.50
C GLN A 44 -7.85 -3.43 3.34
N ASP A 45 -7.62 -3.93 2.14
CA ASP A 45 -8.28 -3.56 0.88
C ASP A 45 -9.73 -4.09 0.73
N LYS A 46 -10.41 -4.36 1.85
CA LYS A 46 -11.76 -4.97 1.86
C LYS A 46 -12.89 -4.00 1.49
N SER A 47 -12.60 -2.72 1.34
CA SER A 47 -13.61 -1.70 1.01
C SER A 47 -14.19 -1.92 -0.39
N LEU A 48 -15.52 -1.85 -0.52
CA LEU A 48 -16.19 -1.87 -1.82
C LEU A 48 -15.73 -0.72 -2.72
N LYS A 49 -15.34 0.43 -2.13
CA LYS A 49 -14.77 1.57 -2.88
C LYS A 49 -13.47 1.23 -3.61
N ILE A 50 -12.73 0.25 -3.12
CA ILE A 50 -11.50 -0.24 -3.74
C ILE A 50 -11.82 -1.36 -4.74
N LYS A 51 -12.78 -2.22 -4.40
CA LYS A 51 -13.08 -3.43 -5.19
C LYS A 51 -13.92 -3.17 -6.43
N ILE A 52 -14.72 -2.11 -6.42
CA ILE A 52 -15.62 -1.77 -7.53
C ILE A 52 -14.99 -0.63 -8.34
N PRO A 53 -14.58 -0.86 -9.60
CA PRO A 53 -13.91 0.15 -10.43
C PRO A 53 -14.66 1.48 -10.53
N ALA A 54 -15.97 1.43 -10.66
CA ALA A 54 -16.81 2.64 -10.74
C ALA A 54 -16.78 3.51 -9.48
N LEU A 55 -16.38 2.96 -8.32
CA LEU A 55 -16.26 3.69 -7.06
C LEU A 55 -14.85 4.23 -6.79
N GLN A 56 -13.91 3.94 -7.69
CA GLN A 56 -12.51 4.33 -7.58
C GLN A 56 -12.31 5.85 -7.32
N PRO A 57 -13.04 6.78 -7.95
CA PRO A 57 -12.91 8.21 -7.65
C PRO A 57 -13.18 8.58 -6.19
N LEU A 58 -13.93 7.76 -5.45
CA LEU A 58 -14.24 7.99 -4.03
C LEU A 58 -13.12 7.62 -3.06
N VAL A 59 -12.03 7.01 -3.56
CA VAL A 59 -10.85 6.67 -2.73
C VAL A 59 -9.78 7.74 -2.83
N PHE A 60 -9.69 8.49 -3.93
CA PHE A 60 -8.76 9.62 -4.06
C PHE A 60 -9.10 10.72 -3.06
N GLY A 61 -8.08 11.21 -2.35
CA GLY A 61 -8.25 12.24 -1.31
C GLY A 61 -8.94 11.74 -0.04
N ASN A 62 -9.31 10.47 0.03
CA ASN A 62 -9.85 9.87 1.24
C ASN A 62 -8.72 9.45 2.18
N LYS A 63 -8.50 10.19 3.26
CA LYS A 63 -7.41 9.98 4.23
C LYS A 63 -7.34 8.56 4.82
N LYS A 64 -8.39 7.77 4.70
CA LYS A 64 -8.41 6.37 5.11
C LYS A 64 -7.59 5.48 4.18
N PHE A 65 -7.57 5.80 2.87
CA PHE A 65 -6.97 4.98 1.83
C PHE A 65 -5.85 5.68 1.08
N ASP A 66 -5.71 7.00 1.25
CA ASP A 66 -4.80 7.87 0.51
C ASP A 66 -3.98 8.70 1.51
N TRP A 67 -2.68 8.81 1.27
CA TRP A 67 -1.77 9.69 2.01
C TRP A 67 -2.10 11.17 1.77
N CYS A 68 -2.80 11.48 0.69
CA CYS A 68 -3.19 12.84 0.31
C CYS A 68 -1.99 13.79 0.20
N TYR A 69 -0.89 13.35 -0.38
CA TYR A 69 0.28 14.20 -0.56
C TYR A 69 -0.03 15.40 -1.43
N LYS A 70 0.62 16.52 -1.11
CA LYS A 70 0.63 17.72 -1.92
C LYS A 70 2.06 17.97 -2.40
N ALA A 71 2.23 18.18 -3.71
CA ALA A 71 3.47 18.68 -4.26
C ALA A 71 3.66 20.15 -3.87
N ASN A 72 4.92 20.58 -3.71
CA ASN A 72 5.22 22.00 -3.57
C ASN A 72 4.80 22.75 -4.85
N PRO A 73 4.43 24.03 -4.72
CA PRO A 73 4.20 24.89 -5.88
C PRO A 73 5.43 24.90 -6.80
N ASP A 74 5.20 24.80 -8.09
CA ASP A 74 6.24 24.79 -9.11
C ASP A 74 6.15 26.07 -9.95
N ALA A 75 7.21 26.87 -9.96
CA ALA A 75 7.27 28.13 -10.68
C ALA A 75 7.15 27.95 -12.21
N THR A 76 7.51 26.79 -12.75
CA THR A 76 7.37 26.45 -14.18
C THR A 76 5.93 26.07 -14.57
N ARG A 77 5.03 25.94 -13.58
CA ARG A 77 3.64 25.54 -13.73
C ARG A 77 2.69 26.47 -12.98
N ASP A 78 2.87 27.77 -13.17
CA ASP A 78 2.02 28.84 -12.58
C ASP A 78 1.89 28.75 -11.05
N ASN A 79 2.89 28.23 -10.36
CA ASN A 79 2.88 27.99 -8.91
C ASN A 79 1.71 27.11 -8.41
N ILE A 80 1.20 26.22 -9.26
CA ILE A 80 0.12 25.31 -8.89
C ILE A 80 0.67 24.17 -8.03
N SER A 81 0.04 23.95 -6.87
CA SER A 81 0.29 22.78 -6.02
C SER A 81 -0.63 21.62 -6.46
N HIS A 82 -0.04 20.53 -6.88
CA HIS A 82 -0.80 19.34 -7.30
C HIS A 82 -0.99 18.36 -6.14
N ILE A 83 -2.16 17.72 -6.13
CA ILE A 83 -2.40 16.58 -5.25
C ILE A 83 -1.80 15.33 -5.89
N TRP A 84 -1.04 14.57 -5.09
CA TRP A 84 -0.44 13.29 -5.48
C TRP A 84 -1.08 12.17 -4.66
N PRO A 85 -2.09 11.51 -5.20
CA PRO A 85 -2.67 10.34 -4.55
C PRO A 85 -1.62 9.24 -4.37
N ALA A 86 -1.55 8.69 -3.17
CA ALA A 86 -0.66 7.57 -2.87
C ALA A 86 -1.36 6.62 -1.90
N GLY A 87 -1.42 5.34 -2.25
CA GLY A 87 -2.18 4.37 -1.49
C GLY A 87 -1.67 4.16 -0.08
N LYS A 88 -2.59 4.25 0.89
CA LYS A 88 -2.41 3.92 2.31
C LYS A 88 -3.33 2.75 2.65
N VAL A 89 -3.04 1.61 2.05
CA VAL A 89 -3.89 0.41 2.09
C VAL A 89 -3.07 -0.80 1.63
N TRP A 90 -3.47 -1.99 1.96
CA TRP A 90 -2.88 -3.21 1.41
C TRP A 90 -2.94 -3.18 -0.13
N GLY A 91 -1.80 -3.44 -0.76
CA GLY A 91 -1.60 -3.24 -2.20
C GLY A 91 -1.06 -1.85 -2.57
N GLY A 92 -1.10 -0.88 -1.63
CA GLY A 92 -0.57 0.46 -1.85
C GLY A 92 -1.27 1.19 -3.00
N SER A 93 -0.51 1.91 -3.82
CA SER A 93 -1.05 2.68 -4.94
C SER A 93 -1.63 1.82 -6.05
N SER A 94 -1.27 0.53 -6.15
CA SER A 94 -1.93 -0.37 -7.10
C SER A 94 -3.40 -0.64 -6.75
N SER A 95 -3.79 -0.47 -5.48
CA SER A 95 -5.19 -0.54 -5.05
C SER A 95 -5.98 0.76 -5.28
N LEU A 96 -5.28 1.85 -5.64
CA LEU A 96 -5.86 3.17 -5.90
C LEU A 96 -5.61 3.67 -7.33
N ASN A 97 -5.18 2.82 -8.25
CA ASN A 97 -4.89 3.27 -9.61
C ASN A 97 -6.15 3.72 -10.36
N GLY A 98 -5.96 4.60 -11.36
CA GLY A 98 -7.07 5.14 -12.15
C GLY A 98 -7.60 4.17 -13.21
N MET A 99 -7.08 2.97 -13.32
CA MET A 99 -7.47 1.92 -14.28
C MET A 99 -7.48 2.41 -15.73
N ILE A 100 -6.52 3.25 -16.11
CA ILE A 100 -6.37 3.76 -17.48
C ILE A 100 -5.52 2.76 -18.25
N TYR A 101 -6.04 2.34 -19.39
CA TYR A 101 -5.34 1.52 -20.40
C TYR A 101 -4.73 2.40 -21.47
#